data_42a676454be3b5862f639ba4eac20a7a
#
_entry.id   42a676454be3b5862f639ba4eac20a7a
#
_cell.length_a   1.000
_cell.length_b   1.000
_cell.length_c   1.000
_cell.angle_alpha   90.00
_cell.angle_beta   90.00
_cell.angle_gamma   90.00
#
_symmetry.space_group_name_H-M   'P 1'
#
loop_
_entity.id
_entity.type
_entity.pdbx_description
1 polymer ?
#
loop_
_entity_poly.entity_id
_entity_poly.type
_entity_poly.pdbx_seq_one_letter_code
_entity_poly.pdbx_strand_id
1 'polypeptide(L)'
;MITFKLSTYNPVKKYTGAHFFILNKGINCGKPLENPCPNCFVCECQNEEESKQLYWLLFGLWQGKVFHPYLTGSVILFIHLRHVKSILSDAINKMEVMPEKFKSHINKVHKIEQNRLNILKQLELMKQLKRVLMLELIS
;
A
#
# COMPACT_ATOMS: atom_id res chain seq x y z
N MET A 1 -12.63 -17.16 5.20
CA MET A 1 -12.65 -15.87 5.94
C MET A 1 -11.21 -15.39 6.13
N ILE A 2 -10.91 -14.19 5.65
CA ILE A 2 -9.58 -13.61 5.81
C ILE A 2 -9.43 -13.09 7.24
N THR A 3 -8.38 -13.51 7.92
CA THR A 3 -8.05 -13.04 9.26
C THR A 3 -6.69 -12.32 9.24
N PHE A 4 -6.58 -11.26 10.01
CA PHE A 4 -5.36 -10.49 10.11
C PHE A 4 -5.15 -9.97 11.53
N LYS A 5 -3.91 -9.68 11.85
CA LYS A 5 -3.52 -9.02 13.09
C LYS A 5 -2.81 -7.72 12.74
N LEU A 6 -3.30 -6.62 13.28
CA LEU A 6 -2.74 -5.30 13.06
C LEU A 6 -2.08 -4.79 14.35
N SER A 7 -0.84 -4.36 14.26
CA SER A 7 -0.08 -3.84 15.40
C SER A 7 0.89 -2.73 14.96
N THR A 8 1.37 -1.96 15.93
CA THR A 8 2.41 -0.97 15.67
C THR A 8 3.75 -1.67 15.39
N TYR A 9 4.48 -1.21 14.38
CA TYR A 9 5.79 -1.75 14.04
C TYR A 9 6.78 -1.57 15.18
N ASN A 10 7.47 -2.66 15.52
CA ASN A 10 8.57 -2.66 16.49
C ASN A 10 9.87 -3.10 15.79
N PRO A 11 10.87 -2.20 15.64
CA PRO A 11 12.10 -2.53 14.92
C PRO A 11 12.95 -3.63 15.57
N VAL A 12 12.74 -3.89 16.85
CA VAL A 12 13.46 -4.95 17.58
C VAL A 12 12.85 -6.33 17.32
N LYS A 13 11.54 -6.38 17.04
CA LYS A 13 10.84 -7.63 16.78
C LYS A 13 11.10 -8.11 15.36
N LYS A 14 11.36 -9.41 15.21
CA LYS A 14 11.40 -10.07 13.90
C LYS A 14 9.99 -10.54 13.52
N TYR A 15 9.55 -10.16 12.34
CA TYR A 15 8.28 -10.61 11.79
C TYR A 15 8.55 -11.76 10.83
N THR A 16 8.00 -12.92 11.16
CA THR A 16 8.09 -14.14 10.35
C THR A 16 6.71 -14.46 9.79
N GLY A 17 6.65 -15.16 8.65
CA GLY A 17 5.39 -15.46 7.99
C GLY A 17 4.90 -14.33 7.10
N ALA A 18 3.67 -14.44 6.62
CA ALA A 18 3.08 -13.49 5.69
C ALA A 18 2.71 -12.19 6.40
N HIS A 19 3.30 -11.08 5.98
CA HIS A 19 3.03 -9.76 6.54
C HIS A 19 3.38 -8.65 5.55
N PHE A 20 2.85 -7.46 5.81
CA PHE A 20 3.23 -6.23 5.14
C PHE A 20 3.05 -5.05 6.11
N PHE A 21 3.45 -3.87 5.67
CA PHE A 21 3.44 -2.68 6.52
C PHE A 21 2.47 -1.64 5.99
N ILE A 22 2.01 -0.75 6.87
CA ILE A 22 1.05 0.30 6.53
C ILE A 22 1.55 1.62 7.08
N LEU A 23 1.72 2.61 6.21
CA LEU A 23 2.18 3.94 6.61
C LEU A 23 1.16 4.60 7.56
N ASN A 24 1.63 5.16 8.68
CA ASN A 24 0.75 5.75 9.69
C ASN A 24 0.96 7.23 9.95
N LYS A 25 1.92 7.88 9.27
CA LYS A 25 2.16 9.32 9.35
C LYS A 25 2.24 9.97 7.98
N GLY A 26 1.82 11.22 7.90
CA GLY A 26 1.79 12.00 6.67
C GLY A 26 0.47 11.92 5.93
N ILE A 27 0.39 12.59 4.78
CA ILE A 27 -0.82 12.63 3.96
C ILE A 27 -1.14 11.25 3.32
N ASN A 28 -0.15 10.37 3.22
CA ASN A 28 -0.29 9.04 2.63
C ASN A 28 -0.56 7.94 3.66
N CYS A 29 -1.08 8.29 4.84
CA CYS A 29 -1.50 7.28 5.82
C CYS A 29 -2.43 6.25 5.19
N GLY A 30 -2.23 5.00 5.54
CA GLY A 30 -2.98 3.86 5.00
C GLY A 30 -2.32 3.21 3.78
N LYS A 31 -1.27 3.82 3.22
CA LYS A 31 -0.54 3.23 2.08
C LYS A 31 0.14 1.92 2.50
N PRO A 32 -0.11 0.81 1.81
CA PRO A 32 0.60 -0.44 2.07
C PRO A 32 2.05 -0.34 1.59
N LEU A 33 2.96 -0.94 2.35
CA LEU A 33 4.39 -0.94 2.10
C LEU A 33 4.92 -2.37 2.18
N GLU A 34 5.83 -2.72 1.29
CA GLU A 34 6.54 -4.01 1.34
C GLU A 34 7.65 -4.02 2.39
N ASN A 35 8.29 -2.88 2.60
CA ASN A 35 9.37 -2.71 3.56
C ASN A 35 8.95 -1.81 4.72
N PRO A 36 9.47 -2.06 5.94
CA PRO A 36 9.13 -1.23 7.09
C PRO A 36 9.72 0.17 7.00
N CYS A 37 9.07 1.10 7.68
CA CYS A 37 9.58 2.44 7.92
C CYS A 37 9.40 2.78 9.40
N PRO A 38 10.00 3.86 9.93
CA PRO A 38 9.88 4.20 11.35
C PRO A 38 8.44 4.45 11.80
N ASN A 39 7.56 4.88 10.88
CA ASN A 39 6.18 5.25 11.17
C ASN A 39 5.20 4.36 10.38
N CYS A 40 5.08 3.11 10.81
CA CYS A 40 4.16 2.17 10.17
C CYS A 40 3.51 1.21 11.17
N PHE A 41 2.43 0.61 10.72
CA PHE A 41 1.80 -0.56 11.34
C PHE A 41 2.26 -1.82 10.62
N VAL A 42 2.12 -2.96 11.29
CA VAL A 42 2.34 -4.29 10.69
C VAL A 42 1.01 -5.00 10.57
N CYS A 43 0.74 -5.53 9.39
CA CYS A 43 -0.40 -6.41 9.13
C CYS A 43 0.11 -7.83 8.96
N GLU A 44 -0.14 -8.69 9.94
CA GLU A 44 0.24 -10.10 9.92
C GLU A 44 -0.95 -10.93 9.42
N CYS A 45 -0.70 -11.79 8.44
CA CYS A 45 -1.70 -12.62 7.78
C CYS A 45 -1.40 -14.11 7.97
N GLN A 46 -2.37 -14.97 7.68
CA GLN A 46 -2.18 -16.42 7.84
C GLN A 46 -1.29 -17.03 6.76
N ASN A 47 -1.38 -16.50 5.53
CA ASN A 47 -0.60 -17.00 4.39
C ASN A 47 -0.31 -15.87 3.39
N GLU A 48 0.58 -16.15 2.44
CA GLU A 48 1.00 -15.17 1.44
C GLU A 48 -0.12 -14.73 0.50
N GLU A 49 -1.06 -15.61 0.19
CA GLU A 49 -2.18 -15.27 -0.67
C GLU A 49 -3.11 -14.24 -0.01
N GLU A 50 -3.47 -14.46 1.24
CA GLU A 50 -4.25 -13.50 2.01
C GLU A 50 -3.51 -12.17 2.20
N SER A 51 -2.21 -12.23 2.44
CA SER A 51 -1.36 -11.03 2.55
C SER A 51 -1.40 -10.21 1.27
N LYS A 52 -1.27 -10.82 0.11
CA LYS A 52 -1.37 -10.13 -1.19
C LYS A 52 -2.76 -9.55 -1.43
N GLN A 53 -3.81 -10.29 -1.10
CA GLN A 53 -5.19 -9.80 -1.24
C GLN A 53 -5.42 -8.56 -0.37
N LEU A 54 -5.00 -8.60 0.89
CA LEU A 54 -5.13 -7.47 1.82
C LEU A 54 -4.26 -6.29 1.41
N TYR A 55 -3.05 -6.54 0.92
CA TYR A 55 -2.18 -5.48 0.42
C TYR A 55 -2.85 -4.69 -0.71
N TRP A 56 -3.40 -5.38 -1.70
CA TRP A 56 -4.05 -4.71 -2.85
C TRP A 56 -5.40 -4.12 -2.51
N LEU A 57 -6.13 -4.71 -1.57
CA LEU A 57 -7.34 -4.12 -1.02
C LEU A 57 -7.02 -2.78 -0.35
N LEU A 58 -6.01 -2.79 0.53
CA LEU A 58 -5.58 -1.60 1.23
C LEU A 58 -5.03 -0.53 0.26
N PHE A 59 -4.29 -0.96 -0.76
CA PHE A 59 -3.81 -0.08 -1.82
C PHE A 59 -4.99 0.64 -2.51
N GLY A 60 -6.05 -0.10 -2.84
CA GLY A 60 -7.26 0.48 -3.43
C GLY A 60 -7.96 1.47 -2.50
N LEU A 61 -8.07 1.15 -1.21
CA LEU A 61 -8.64 2.03 -0.19
C LEU A 61 -7.81 3.32 -0.05
N TRP A 62 -6.50 3.20 -0.03
CA TRP A 62 -5.61 4.36 0.02
C TRP A 62 -5.74 5.23 -1.25
N GLN A 63 -5.74 4.63 -2.42
CA GLN A 63 -5.94 5.34 -3.70
C GLN A 63 -7.29 6.06 -3.76
N GLY A 64 -8.34 5.44 -3.20
CA GLY A 64 -9.67 6.04 -3.10
C GLY A 64 -9.80 7.09 -2.00
N LYS A 65 -8.71 7.41 -1.29
CA LYS A 65 -8.68 8.39 -0.19
C LYS A 65 -9.66 8.08 0.95
N VAL A 66 -9.92 6.79 1.17
CA VAL A 66 -10.85 6.34 2.22
C VAL A 66 -10.35 6.69 3.62
N PHE A 67 -9.02 6.75 3.81
CA PHE A 67 -8.41 7.09 5.10
C PHE A 67 -8.39 8.58 5.41
N HIS A 68 -8.53 9.47 4.42
CA HIS A 68 -8.42 10.92 4.60
C HIS A 68 -9.32 11.51 5.67
N PRO A 69 -10.62 11.13 5.80
CA PRO A 69 -11.49 11.66 6.84
C PRO A 69 -11.05 11.32 8.28
N TYR A 70 -10.18 10.32 8.43
CA TYR A 70 -9.71 9.84 9.73
C TYR A 70 -8.31 10.35 10.10
N LEU A 71 -7.68 11.14 9.21
CA LEU A 71 -6.39 11.74 9.51
C LEU A 71 -6.53 12.82 10.55
N THR A 72 -5.66 12.81 11.54
CA THR A 72 -5.61 13.78 12.64
C THR A 72 -4.20 14.38 12.74
N GLY A 73 -4.07 15.47 13.48
CA GLY A 73 -2.81 16.15 13.70
C GLY A 73 -2.79 17.55 13.09
N SER A 74 -2.07 18.47 13.75
CA SER A 74 -1.99 19.87 13.34
C SER A 74 -0.72 20.18 12.54
N VAL A 75 0.40 19.51 12.82
CA VAL A 75 1.69 19.70 12.14
C VAL A 75 1.99 18.53 11.22
N ILE A 76 1.92 17.33 11.75
CA ILE A 76 2.09 16.09 10.99
C ILE A 76 0.80 15.28 11.11
N LEU A 77 0.20 14.94 9.98
CA LEU A 77 -0.98 14.09 9.94
C LEU A 77 -0.60 12.66 10.35
N PHE A 78 -1.50 11.98 11.04
CA PHE A 78 -1.36 10.58 11.40
C PHE A 78 -2.73 9.91 11.45
N ILE A 79 -2.73 8.57 11.46
CA ILE A 79 -3.94 7.77 11.59
C ILE A 79 -3.81 6.82 12.78
N HIS A 80 -4.91 6.64 13.52
CA HIS A 80 -4.95 5.66 14.61
C HIS A 80 -5.14 4.25 14.07
N LEU A 81 -4.48 3.29 14.72
CA LEU A 81 -4.60 1.87 14.40
C LEU A 81 -6.05 1.39 14.36
N ARG A 82 -6.88 1.84 15.29
CA ARG A 82 -8.31 1.48 15.38
C ARG A 82 -9.08 1.82 14.11
N HIS A 83 -8.78 2.96 13.49
CA HIS A 83 -9.44 3.39 12.25
C HIS A 83 -9.04 2.52 11.06
N VAL A 84 -7.76 2.22 10.94
CA VAL A 84 -7.27 1.31 9.88
C VAL A 84 -7.89 -0.07 10.05
N LYS A 85 -7.92 -0.58 11.27
CA LYS A 85 -8.51 -1.88 11.57
C LYS A 85 -10.01 -1.92 11.24
N SER A 86 -10.76 -0.89 11.62
CA SER A 86 -12.20 -0.79 11.34
C SER A 86 -12.47 -0.73 9.83
N ILE A 87 -11.78 0.14 9.12
CA ILE A 87 -11.94 0.32 7.67
C ILE A 87 -11.60 -0.98 6.93
N LEU A 88 -10.50 -1.62 7.30
CA LEU A 88 -10.07 -2.88 6.67
C LEU A 88 -11.05 -4.02 6.96
N SER A 89 -11.55 -4.13 8.18
CA SER A 89 -12.57 -5.11 8.56
C SER A 89 -13.88 -4.92 7.78
N ASP A 90 -14.34 -3.69 7.64
CA ASP A 90 -15.54 -3.37 6.86
C ASP A 90 -15.36 -3.71 5.38
N ALA A 91 -14.19 -3.42 4.83
CA ALA A 91 -13.86 -3.74 3.45
C ALA A 91 -13.83 -5.25 3.21
N ILE A 92 -13.27 -6.02 4.13
CA ILE A 92 -13.24 -7.49 4.07
C ILE A 92 -14.67 -8.05 4.10
N ASN A 93 -15.53 -7.54 4.97
CA ASN A 93 -16.93 -7.96 5.06
C ASN A 93 -17.67 -7.71 3.74
N LYS A 94 -17.47 -6.56 3.13
CA LYS A 94 -18.04 -6.25 1.80
C LYS A 94 -17.49 -7.17 0.72
N MET A 95 -16.21 -7.50 0.78
CA MET A 95 -15.57 -8.44 -0.15
C MET A 95 -16.20 -9.83 -0.06
N GLU A 96 -16.50 -10.32 1.14
CA GLU A 96 -17.13 -11.62 1.35
C GLU A 96 -18.56 -11.70 0.79
N VAL A 97 -19.27 -10.56 0.72
CA VAL A 97 -20.61 -10.49 0.13
C VAL A 97 -20.57 -10.56 -1.41
N MET A 98 -19.56 -9.97 -2.02
CA MET A 98 -19.41 -9.93 -3.49
C MET A 98 -17.99 -10.32 -3.92
N PRO A 99 -17.56 -11.56 -3.70
CA PRO A 99 -16.15 -11.94 -3.86
C PRO A 99 -15.64 -11.78 -5.30
N GLU A 100 -16.44 -12.14 -6.29
CA GLU A 100 -16.03 -12.09 -7.71
C GLU A 100 -15.87 -10.64 -8.20
N LYS A 101 -16.81 -9.77 -7.86
CA LYS A 101 -16.74 -8.35 -8.20
C LYS A 101 -15.51 -7.70 -7.58
N PHE A 102 -15.27 -8.01 -6.32
CA PHE A 102 -14.15 -7.47 -5.56
C PHE A 102 -12.81 -7.92 -6.13
N LYS A 103 -12.66 -9.22 -6.37
CA LYS A 103 -11.47 -9.80 -6.99
C LYS A 103 -11.16 -9.18 -8.36
N SER A 104 -12.18 -8.99 -9.18
CA SER A 104 -12.06 -8.33 -10.49
C SER A 104 -11.55 -6.89 -10.34
N HIS A 105 -12.10 -6.10 -9.43
CA HIS A 105 -11.67 -4.72 -9.20
C HIS A 105 -10.23 -4.64 -8.68
N ILE A 106 -9.85 -5.49 -7.75
CA ILE A 106 -8.48 -5.54 -7.22
C ILE A 106 -7.47 -5.91 -8.31
N ASN A 107 -7.80 -6.89 -9.14
CA ASN A 107 -6.94 -7.25 -10.27
C ASN A 107 -6.76 -6.09 -11.26
N LYS A 108 -7.82 -5.34 -11.53
CA LYS A 108 -7.75 -4.14 -12.37
C LYS A 108 -6.85 -3.06 -11.76
N VAL A 109 -7.01 -2.78 -10.48
CA VAL A 109 -6.15 -1.82 -9.75
C VAL A 109 -4.68 -2.24 -9.82
N HIS A 110 -4.40 -3.52 -9.58
CA HIS A 110 -3.05 -4.07 -9.68
C HIS A 110 -2.45 -3.87 -11.08
N LYS A 111 -3.19 -4.21 -12.13
CA LYS A 111 -2.73 -4.03 -13.52
C LYS A 111 -2.48 -2.57 -13.87
N ILE A 112 -3.36 -1.67 -13.45
CA ILE A 112 -3.20 -0.23 -13.66
C ILE A 112 -1.93 0.26 -12.97
N GLU A 113 -1.68 -0.16 -11.73
CA GLU A 113 -0.48 0.24 -10.99
C GLU A 113 0.80 -0.30 -11.63
N GLN A 114 0.81 -1.54 -12.09
CA GLN A 114 1.94 -2.08 -12.83
C GLN A 114 2.23 -1.28 -14.11
N ASN A 115 1.19 -0.90 -14.84
CA ASN A 115 1.33 -0.08 -16.04
C ASN A 115 1.86 1.32 -15.70
N ARG A 116 1.38 1.93 -14.62
CA ARG A 116 1.88 3.22 -14.14
C ARG A 116 3.38 3.17 -13.84
N LEU A 117 3.82 2.14 -13.14
CA LEU A 117 5.24 1.95 -12.82
C LEU A 117 6.10 1.76 -14.07
N ASN A 118 5.60 1.02 -15.07
CA ASN A 118 6.28 0.85 -16.37
C ASN A 118 6.41 2.19 -17.11
N ILE A 119 5.38 3.02 -17.11
CA ILE A 119 5.41 4.34 -17.73
C ILE A 119 6.44 5.25 -17.03
N LEU A 120 6.48 5.24 -15.70
CA LEU A 120 7.48 6.00 -14.94
C LEU A 120 8.90 5.56 -15.28
N LYS A 121 9.13 4.26 -15.42
CA LYS A 121 10.43 3.70 -15.85
C LYS A 121 10.80 4.17 -17.25
N GLN A 122 9.86 4.17 -18.18
CA GLN A 122 10.09 4.68 -19.55
C GLN A 122 10.43 6.17 -19.54
N LEU A 123 9.74 6.97 -18.73
CA LEU A 123 10.06 8.40 -18.61
C LEU A 123 11.48 8.63 -18.08
N GLU A 124 11.92 7.86 -17.10
CA GLU A 124 13.28 7.96 -16.57
C GLU A 124 14.33 7.54 -17.61
N LEU A 125 14.06 6.47 -18.36
CA LEU A 125 14.94 6.04 -19.45
C LEU A 125 15.07 7.09 -20.56
N MET A 126 13.98 7.76 -20.92
CA MET A 126 14.01 8.86 -21.90
C MET A 126 14.86 10.04 -21.41
N LYS A 127 14.77 10.36 -20.12
CA LYS A 127 15.60 11.39 -19.50
C LYS A 127 17.10 11.03 -19.57
N GLN A 128 17.42 9.78 -19.23
CA GLN A 128 18.80 9.28 -19.30
C GLN A 128 19.32 9.27 -20.73
N LEU A 129 18.52 8.87 -21.70
CA LEU A 129 18.91 8.87 -23.12
C LEU A 129 19.25 10.27 -23.62
N LYS A 130 18.43 11.26 -23.31
CA LYS A 130 18.73 12.66 -23.65
C LYS A 130 20.08 13.10 -23.08
N ARG A 131 20.35 12.75 -21.84
CA ARG A 131 21.62 13.07 -21.17
C ARG A 131 22.81 12.41 -21.87
N VAL A 132 22.72 11.14 -22.19
CA VAL A 132 23.79 10.40 -22.89
C VAL A 132 24.09 11.00 -24.25
N LEU A 133 23.07 11.30 -25.04
CA LEU A 133 23.23 11.91 -26.37
C LEU A 133 23.90 13.29 -26.28
N MET A 134 23.57 14.10 -25.28
CA MET A 134 24.23 15.40 -25.09
C MET A 134 25.68 15.25 -24.64
N LEU A 135 25.98 14.27 -23.79
CA LEU A 135 27.36 13.99 -23.37
C LEU A 135 28.24 13.50 -24.55
N GLU A 136 27.70 12.70 -25.45
CA GLU A 136 28.38 12.26 -26.65
C GLU A 136 28.71 13.45 -27.59
N LEU A 137 27.80 14.42 -27.65
CA LEU A 137 27.97 15.59 -28.52
C LEU A 137 29.13 16.50 -28.07
N ILE A 138 29.39 16.60 -26.77
CA ILE A 138 30.36 17.52 -26.19
C ILE A 138 31.66 16.86 -25.73
N SER A 139 31.76 15.55 -25.85
CA SER A 139 33.00 14.81 -25.49
C SER A 139 34.03 14.77 -26.58
#